data_5db5142885c74629ab6f30fdeae9c418
#
_entry.id   5db5142885c74629ab6f30fdeae9c418
#
_cell.length_a   1.000
_cell.length_b   1.000
_cell.length_c   1.000
_cell.angle_alpha   90.00
_cell.angle_beta   90.00
_cell.angle_gamma   90.00
#
_symmetry.space_group_name_H-M   'P 1'
#
loop_
_entity.id
_entity.type
_entity.pdbx_description
1 polymer ?
#
loop_
_entity_poly.entity_id
_entity_poly.type
_entity_poly.pdbx_seq_one_letter_code
_entity_poly.pdbx_strand_id
1 'polypeptide(L)'
;MSLTSYLAAPPRTIRMLLIRRGVNLAPATSLNCLDHFTFLSCLRPSIAYIHSMLATSGILYAFEHCEPAGKAVLLFLLLGSIFSWSVIWSKWVQLNAVIKSTRAFLPIFRSATEPLEPYLSGRPPGESPQATIYHAGAKELCFHLAGSSVVDSTLAARLASARSISETGMNSVRTAMERAVGEESLKLESNLILLATAVSGAPFLGLLGTVWGVMDAFSGIAMAGQASLAAMAPGVSGALITTVVGLLVAIPAMFGYNFLTTSIRSQNIQMENFAAECAAVFEHRFTPRS
;
A
#
# COMPACT_ATOMS: atom_id res chain seq x y z
N MET A 1 -9.85 -27.32 19.99
CA MET A 1 -8.50 -27.59 19.44
C MET A 1 -8.13 -26.40 18.55
N SER A 2 -7.18 -25.60 19.01
CA SER A 2 -6.88 -24.25 18.49
C SER A 2 -5.90 -24.33 17.33
N LEU A 3 -6.21 -23.63 16.24
CA LEU A 3 -5.42 -23.47 14.99
C LEU A 3 -4.16 -22.58 15.13
N THR A 4 -3.75 -22.27 16.34
CA THR A 4 -2.63 -21.35 16.64
C THR A 4 -1.26 -22.03 16.74
N SER A 5 -1.16 -23.35 16.52
CA SER A 5 0.08 -24.12 16.74
C SER A 5 0.94 -24.33 15.49
N TYR A 6 0.57 -23.81 14.31
CA TYR A 6 1.28 -24.13 13.06
C TYR A 6 2.21 -23.04 12.51
N LEU A 7 2.41 -21.94 13.22
CA LEU A 7 3.22 -20.80 12.73
C LEU A 7 4.52 -20.50 13.49
N ALA A 8 5.05 -21.46 14.24
CA ALA A 8 6.27 -21.25 15.01
C ALA A 8 7.27 -22.41 14.85
N ALA A 9 8.03 -22.43 13.78
CA ALA A 9 9.47 -22.75 13.67
C ALA A 9 9.83 -23.13 12.23
N PRO A 10 10.86 -22.56 11.61
CA PRO A 10 11.39 -23.03 10.34
C PRO A 10 11.97 -24.45 10.53
N PRO A 11 11.85 -25.32 9.52
CA PRO A 11 12.34 -26.69 9.61
C PRO A 11 13.85 -26.69 9.96
N ARG A 12 14.25 -27.65 10.81
CA ARG A 12 15.62 -27.77 11.38
C ARG A 12 16.75 -27.67 10.34
N THR A 13 16.49 -28.02 9.09
CA THR A 13 17.44 -27.95 7.97
C THR A 13 17.81 -26.51 7.57
N ILE A 14 16.90 -25.55 7.65
CA ILE A 14 17.15 -24.13 7.35
C ILE A 14 17.98 -23.48 8.47
N ARG A 15 17.76 -23.89 9.72
CA ARG A 15 18.51 -23.39 10.88
C ARG A 15 19.99 -23.81 10.82
N MET A 16 20.29 -25.02 10.38
CA MET A 16 21.67 -25.51 10.23
C MET A 16 22.44 -24.82 9.10
N LEU A 17 21.78 -24.45 8.01
CA LEU A 17 22.40 -23.75 6.88
C LEU A 17 22.74 -22.30 7.21
N LEU A 18 21.95 -21.63 8.05
CA LEU A 18 22.16 -20.25 8.48
C LEU A 18 23.28 -20.12 9.53
N ILE A 19 23.42 -21.10 10.41
CA ILE A 19 24.51 -21.13 11.43
C ILE A 19 25.87 -21.33 10.76
N ARG A 20 25.94 -22.05 9.64
CA ARG A 20 27.19 -22.26 8.88
C ARG A 20 27.69 -21.01 8.15
N ARG A 21 26.89 -19.95 8.06
CA ARG A 21 27.24 -18.65 7.43
C ARG A 21 27.46 -17.52 8.45
N GLY A 22 27.55 -17.78 9.73
CA GLY A 22 27.92 -16.79 10.75
C GLY A 22 26.86 -15.72 11.02
N VAL A 23 25.59 -15.98 10.72
CA VAL A 23 24.49 -15.05 11.03
C VAL A 23 24.00 -15.33 12.45
N ASN A 24 24.34 -14.44 13.38
CA ASN A 24 23.82 -14.48 14.76
C ASN A 24 22.33 -14.19 14.77
N LEU A 25 21.52 -15.21 15.06
CA LEU A 25 20.09 -15.08 15.32
C LEU A 25 19.88 -14.62 16.76
N ALA A 26 19.61 -13.34 16.95
CA ALA A 26 19.14 -12.80 18.21
C ALA A 26 17.76 -13.37 18.58
N PRO A 27 17.42 -13.53 19.88
CA PRO A 27 16.16 -14.14 20.30
C PRO A 27 14.96 -13.26 19.94
N ALA A 28 13.88 -13.91 19.50
CA ALA A 28 12.63 -13.32 19.05
C ALA A 28 11.82 -12.74 20.23
N THR A 29 12.22 -11.56 20.70
CA THR A 29 11.43 -10.74 21.62
C THR A 29 11.56 -9.29 21.18
N SER A 30 10.84 -8.96 20.12
CA SER A 30 10.38 -7.60 19.78
C SER A 30 10.07 -7.55 18.27
N LEU A 31 8.87 -7.93 17.90
CA LEU A 31 8.28 -7.57 16.62
C LEU A 31 7.78 -6.12 16.68
N ASN A 32 8.70 -5.23 17.03
CA ASN A 32 8.61 -3.84 16.69
C ASN A 32 9.69 -3.63 15.65
N CYS A 33 9.30 -3.63 14.41
CA CYS A 33 10.12 -2.89 13.48
C CYS A 33 9.72 -3.07 12.04
N LEU A 34 9.22 -2.06 11.53
CA LEU A 34 9.49 -1.60 10.17
C LEU A 34 10.85 -0.87 10.21
N ASP A 35 11.94 -1.61 10.26
CA ASP A 35 13.24 -1.02 10.04
C ASP A 35 13.40 -0.71 8.55
N HIS A 36 13.31 0.59 8.28
CA HIS A 36 13.49 1.29 7.01
C HIS A 36 14.75 0.86 6.22
N PHE A 37 15.70 0.18 6.86
CA PHE A 37 16.99 -0.16 6.28
C PHE A 37 16.99 -1.49 5.51
N THR A 38 16.11 -2.43 5.83
CA THR A 38 16.11 -3.76 5.21
C THR A 38 15.49 -3.79 3.81
N PHE A 39 14.56 -2.88 3.49
CA PHE A 39 13.97 -2.81 2.16
C PHE A 39 14.95 -2.22 1.13
N LEU A 40 15.70 -1.19 1.50
CA LEU A 40 16.73 -0.58 0.64
C LEU A 40 17.96 -1.48 0.46
N SER A 41 18.32 -2.29 1.46
CA SER A 41 19.43 -3.23 1.35
C SER A 41 19.10 -4.46 0.50
N CYS A 42 17.81 -4.85 0.39
CA CYS A 42 17.37 -5.91 -0.53
C CYS A 42 17.32 -5.45 -2.00
N LEU A 43 17.09 -4.14 -2.24
CA LEU A 43 17.07 -3.54 -3.59
C LEU A 43 18.46 -3.25 -4.16
N ARG A 44 19.46 -3.02 -3.32
CA ARG A 44 20.86 -2.74 -3.76
C ARG A 44 21.47 -3.81 -4.66
N PRO A 45 21.40 -5.11 -4.34
CA PRO A 45 21.95 -6.13 -5.24
C PRO A 45 21.20 -6.23 -6.58
N SER A 46 19.88 -5.96 -6.60
CA SER A 46 19.08 -5.93 -7.83
C SER A 46 19.51 -4.79 -8.77
N ILE A 47 19.77 -3.61 -8.22
CA ILE A 47 20.19 -2.44 -9.01
C ILE A 47 21.59 -2.65 -9.58
N ALA A 48 22.51 -3.23 -8.82
CA ALA A 48 23.86 -3.55 -9.30
C ALA A 48 23.83 -4.63 -10.40
N TYR A 49 22.94 -5.62 -10.29
CA TYR A 49 22.76 -6.66 -11.30
C TYR A 49 22.16 -6.10 -12.59
N ILE A 50 21.21 -5.18 -12.48
CA ILE A 50 20.62 -4.46 -13.62
C ILE A 50 21.68 -3.61 -14.32
N HIS A 51 22.57 -2.95 -13.57
CA HIS A 51 23.64 -2.15 -14.15
C HIS A 51 24.69 -2.99 -14.92
N SER A 52 24.99 -4.21 -14.44
CA SER A 52 25.88 -5.14 -15.14
C SER A 52 25.24 -5.77 -16.38
N MET A 53 23.93 -5.99 -16.37
CA MET A 53 23.19 -6.47 -17.55
C MET A 53 23.05 -5.39 -18.64
N LEU A 54 22.90 -4.12 -18.27
CA LEU A 54 22.85 -3.00 -19.21
C LEU A 54 24.20 -2.73 -19.91
N ALA A 55 25.31 -3.20 -19.36
CA ALA A 55 26.64 -3.02 -19.93
C ALA A 55 26.98 -4.05 -21.04
N THR A 56 26.10 -5.02 -21.30
CA THR A 56 26.34 -6.00 -22.36
C THR A 56 25.93 -5.43 -23.72
N SER A 57 26.89 -5.44 -24.66
CA SER A 57 26.72 -5.04 -26.06
C SER A 57 25.45 -5.62 -26.74
N GLY A 58 24.94 -6.74 -26.25
CA GLY A 58 23.75 -7.41 -26.76
C GLY A 58 22.43 -6.64 -26.54
N ILE A 59 22.27 -5.93 -25.41
CA ILE A 59 21.03 -5.16 -25.13
C ILE A 59 20.97 -3.90 -25.99
N LEU A 60 22.09 -3.19 -26.13
CA LEU A 60 22.18 -2.02 -27.01
C LEU A 60 21.93 -2.42 -28.46
N TYR A 61 22.54 -3.53 -28.91
CA TYR A 61 22.33 -4.08 -30.25
C TYR A 61 20.84 -4.41 -30.50
N ALA A 62 20.18 -5.09 -29.54
CA ALA A 62 18.76 -5.44 -29.64
C ALA A 62 17.85 -4.19 -29.66
N PHE A 63 18.21 -3.15 -28.92
CA PHE A 63 17.46 -1.88 -28.91
C PHE A 63 17.60 -1.12 -30.25
N GLU A 64 18.82 -1.07 -30.82
CA GLU A 64 19.07 -0.40 -32.10
C GLU A 64 18.32 -1.08 -33.25
N HIS A 65 18.29 -2.42 -33.26
CA HIS A 65 17.65 -3.24 -34.29
C HIS A 65 16.18 -3.56 -34.03
N CYS A 66 15.59 -2.97 -32.98
CA CYS A 66 14.17 -3.13 -32.69
C CYS A 66 13.34 -2.38 -33.73
N GLU A 67 12.31 -3.05 -34.25
CA GLU A 67 11.31 -2.49 -35.15
C GLU A 67 10.57 -1.29 -34.52
N PRO A 68 9.96 -0.38 -35.32
CA PRO A 68 9.22 0.76 -34.81
C PRO A 68 8.11 0.40 -33.82
N ALA A 69 7.42 -0.73 -34.06
CA ALA A 69 6.40 -1.25 -33.14
C ALA A 69 6.99 -1.66 -31.78
N GLY A 70 8.12 -2.37 -31.79
CA GLY A 70 8.84 -2.73 -30.56
C GLY A 70 9.36 -1.50 -29.82
N LYS A 71 9.86 -0.48 -30.52
CA LYS A 71 10.25 0.80 -29.91
C LYS A 71 9.08 1.52 -29.25
N ALA A 72 7.89 1.49 -29.86
CA ALA A 72 6.68 2.03 -29.25
C ALA A 72 6.31 1.28 -27.96
N VAL A 73 6.35 -0.06 -27.97
CA VAL A 73 6.13 -0.88 -26.75
C VAL A 73 7.13 -0.53 -25.65
N LEU A 74 8.43 -0.40 -25.98
CA LEU A 74 9.46 -0.02 -25.02
C LEU A 74 9.21 1.37 -24.43
N LEU A 75 8.76 2.33 -25.24
CA LEU A 75 8.39 3.67 -24.76
C LEU A 75 7.21 3.61 -23.77
N PHE A 76 6.15 2.84 -24.09
CA PHE A 76 5.03 2.64 -23.18
C PHE A 76 5.46 1.98 -21.86
N LEU A 77 6.33 0.98 -21.92
CA LEU A 77 6.87 0.33 -20.73
C LEU A 77 7.71 1.30 -19.87
N LEU A 78 8.51 2.16 -20.50
CA LEU A 78 9.29 3.18 -19.80
C LEU A 78 8.38 4.18 -19.08
N LEU A 79 7.37 4.70 -19.77
CA LEU A 79 6.38 5.61 -19.18
C LEU A 79 5.62 4.92 -18.03
N GLY A 80 5.21 3.67 -18.22
CA GLY A 80 4.58 2.86 -17.19
C GLY A 80 5.47 2.62 -15.97
N SER A 81 6.77 2.44 -16.18
CA SER A 81 7.75 2.32 -15.10
C SER A 81 7.87 3.59 -14.28
N ILE A 82 8.05 4.75 -14.93
CA ILE A 82 8.13 6.05 -14.25
C ILE A 82 6.85 6.31 -13.45
N PHE A 83 5.70 6.01 -14.04
CA PHE A 83 4.40 6.17 -13.39
C PHE A 83 4.27 5.24 -12.16
N SER A 84 4.64 3.96 -12.29
CA SER A 84 4.59 3.00 -11.19
C SER A 84 5.46 3.43 -10.00
N TRP A 85 6.69 3.88 -10.25
CA TRP A 85 7.57 4.41 -9.22
C TRP A 85 7.02 5.68 -8.55
N SER A 86 6.40 6.57 -9.33
CA SER A 86 5.74 7.77 -8.79
C SER A 86 4.60 7.40 -7.82
N VAL A 87 3.75 6.42 -8.19
CA VAL A 87 2.66 5.96 -7.34
C VAL A 87 3.19 5.29 -6.07
N ILE A 88 4.21 4.41 -6.18
CA ILE A 88 4.81 3.73 -5.04
C ILE A 88 5.36 4.77 -4.05
N TRP A 89 6.12 5.74 -4.53
CA TRP A 89 6.72 6.79 -3.70
C TRP A 89 5.65 7.64 -3.01
N SER A 90 4.66 8.13 -3.77
CA SER A 90 3.57 8.94 -3.23
C SER A 90 2.80 8.20 -2.14
N LYS A 91 2.45 6.94 -2.38
CA LYS A 91 1.73 6.10 -1.40
C LYS A 91 2.57 5.78 -0.19
N TRP A 92 3.84 5.54 -0.36
CA TRP A 92 4.74 5.28 0.76
C TRP A 92 4.86 6.50 1.68
N VAL A 93 5.00 7.70 1.12
CA VAL A 93 5.02 8.96 1.88
C VAL A 93 3.69 9.18 2.61
N GLN A 94 2.56 8.99 1.91
CA GLN A 94 1.23 9.09 2.51
C GLN A 94 1.06 8.13 3.69
N LEU A 95 1.45 6.86 3.53
CA LEU A 95 1.34 5.84 4.57
C LEU A 95 2.18 6.19 5.81
N ASN A 96 3.41 6.65 5.59
CA ASN A 96 4.29 7.06 6.69
C ASN A 96 3.73 8.29 7.44
N ALA A 97 3.12 9.24 6.74
CA ALA A 97 2.45 10.37 7.35
C ALA A 97 1.26 9.92 8.23
N VAL A 98 0.43 9.00 7.70
CA VAL A 98 -0.69 8.39 8.44
C VAL A 98 -0.22 7.66 9.70
N ILE A 99 0.80 6.82 9.60
CA ILE A 99 1.34 6.08 10.75
C ILE A 99 1.87 7.06 11.82
N LYS A 100 2.58 8.10 11.40
CA LYS A 100 3.13 9.11 12.30
C LYS A 100 2.02 9.91 12.99
N SER A 101 1.03 10.37 12.27
CA SER A 101 -0.09 11.15 12.82
C SER A 101 -0.96 10.29 13.76
N THR A 102 -1.19 9.02 13.43
CA THR A 102 -1.87 8.05 14.30
C THR A 102 -1.14 7.87 15.64
N ARG A 103 0.19 7.66 15.59
CA ARG A 103 1.01 7.53 16.81
C ARG A 103 0.99 8.78 17.67
N ALA A 104 0.79 9.95 17.09
CA ALA A 104 0.66 11.19 17.82
C ALA A 104 -0.74 11.36 18.45
N PHE A 105 -1.80 10.91 17.79
CA PHE A 105 -3.18 11.08 18.24
C PHE A 105 -3.61 10.07 19.32
N LEU A 106 -3.24 8.80 19.21
CA LEU A 106 -3.68 7.74 20.13
C LEU A 106 -3.37 8.03 21.61
N PRO A 107 -2.17 8.53 22.00
CA PRO A 107 -1.92 8.89 23.38
C PRO A 107 -2.82 10.02 23.88
N ILE A 108 -3.13 11.00 23.03
CA ILE A 108 -4.02 12.12 23.38
C ILE A 108 -5.42 11.60 23.72
N PHE A 109 -5.97 10.73 22.88
CA PHE A 109 -7.28 10.11 23.13
C PHE A 109 -7.29 9.26 24.40
N ARG A 110 -6.27 8.40 24.60
CA ARG A 110 -6.22 7.46 25.73
C ARG A 110 -5.88 8.11 27.07
N SER A 111 -5.21 9.27 27.07
CA SER A 111 -4.90 10.03 28.28
C SER A 111 -5.98 11.03 28.67
N ALA A 112 -6.97 11.27 27.81
CA ALA A 112 -8.06 12.19 28.10
C ALA A 112 -8.91 11.68 29.28
N THR A 113 -9.18 12.53 30.25
CA THR A 113 -10.01 12.22 31.43
C THR A 113 -11.47 12.06 31.02
N GLU A 114 -11.94 12.91 30.12
CA GLU A 114 -13.28 12.83 29.53
C GLU A 114 -13.20 12.47 28.04
N PRO A 115 -14.00 11.51 27.56
CA PRO A 115 -13.92 11.04 26.16
C PRO A 115 -14.16 12.12 25.10
N LEU A 116 -14.83 13.21 25.44
CA LEU A 116 -15.10 14.34 24.55
C LEU A 116 -14.10 15.50 24.66
N GLU A 117 -13.15 15.45 25.60
CA GLU A 117 -12.16 16.50 25.83
C GLU A 117 -11.36 16.86 24.56
N PRO A 118 -10.82 15.90 23.78
CA PRO A 118 -10.10 16.22 22.54
C PRO A 118 -10.98 16.92 21.50
N TYR A 119 -12.27 16.61 21.46
CA TYR A 119 -13.24 17.28 20.57
C TYR A 119 -13.53 18.71 21.01
N LEU A 120 -13.80 18.90 22.31
CA LEU A 120 -14.13 20.20 22.90
C LEU A 120 -12.96 21.18 22.89
N SER A 121 -11.72 20.68 22.82
CA SER A 121 -10.53 21.54 22.69
C SER A 121 -10.48 22.32 21.38
N GLY A 122 -11.42 22.09 20.47
CA GLY A 122 -11.54 22.80 19.21
C GLY A 122 -10.38 22.55 18.23
N ARG A 123 -9.50 21.58 18.53
CA ARG A 123 -8.43 21.22 17.60
C ARG A 123 -9.07 20.55 16.36
N PRO A 124 -8.73 21.04 15.15
CA PRO A 124 -9.18 20.38 13.94
C PRO A 124 -8.71 18.92 13.98
N PRO A 125 -9.47 17.97 13.41
CA PRO A 125 -8.99 16.63 13.19
C PRO A 125 -7.65 16.76 12.46
N GLY A 126 -6.59 16.24 13.06
CA GLY A 126 -5.29 16.20 12.38
C GLY A 126 -5.39 15.35 11.12
N GLU A 127 -4.31 15.24 10.36
CA GLU A 127 -4.23 14.35 9.17
C GLU A 127 -4.28 12.84 9.54
N SER A 128 -4.67 12.51 10.77
CA SER A 128 -4.80 11.12 11.23
C SER A 128 -6.18 10.57 10.92
N PRO A 129 -6.29 9.43 10.24
CA PRO A 129 -7.57 8.75 10.04
C PRO A 129 -8.31 8.49 11.35
N GLN A 130 -7.60 8.11 12.43
CA GLN A 130 -8.20 7.87 13.73
C GLN A 130 -8.80 9.16 14.34
N ALA A 131 -8.16 10.30 14.12
CA ALA A 131 -8.71 11.59 14.55
C ALA A 131 -9.99 11.91 13.77
N THR A 132 -10.02 11.64 12.47
CA THR A 132 -11.23 11.82 11.63
C THR A 132 -12.38 10.94 12.13
N ILE A 133 -12.10 9.66 12.40
CA ILE A 133 -13.09 8.69 12.91
C ILE A 133 -13.62 9.14 14.28
N TYR A 134 -12.72 9.54 15.19
CA TYR A 134 -13.09 10.07 16.49
C TYR A 134 -13.98 11.31 16.38
N HIS A 135 -13.59 12.27 15.51
CA HIS A 135 -14.37 13.49 15.30
C HIS A 135 -15.76 13.21 14.71
N ALA A 136 -15.89 12.23 13.79
CA ALA A 136 -17.18 11.82 13.26
C ALA A 136 -18.08 11.28 14.36
N GLY A 137 -17.58 10.39 15.21
CA GLY A 137 -18.33 9.84 16.35
C GLY A 137 -18.65 10.89 17.42
N ALA A 138 -17.68 11.73 17.79
CA ALA A 138 -17.87 12.79 18.78
C ALA A 138 -18.90 13.85 18.33
N LYS A 139 -18.86 14.21 17.05
CA LYS A 139 -19.84 15.13 16.45
C LYS A 139 -21.26 14.61 16.55
N GLU A 140 -21.47 13.34 16.19
CA GLU A 140 -22.80 12.70 16.26
C GLU A 140 -23.26 12.52 17.70
N LEU A 141 -22.35 12.14 18.59
CA LEU A 141 -22.62 12.04 20.04
C LEU A 141 -23.05 13.39 20.62
N CYS A 142 -22.35 14.48 20.31
CA CYS A 142 -22.72 15.81 20.75
C CYS A 142 -24.10 16.25 20.23
N PHE A 143 -24.42 15.90 18.99
CA PHE A 143 -25.74 16.17 18.42
C PHE A 143 -26.86 15.48 19.21
N HIS A 144 -26.70 14.20 19.55
CA HIS A 144 -27.68 13.46 20.32
C HIS A 144 -27.80 13.90 21.79
N LEU A 145 -26.69 14.34 22.41
CA LEU A 145 -26.66 14.76 23.80
C LEU A 145 -27.09 16.22 24.01
N ALA A 146 -26.66 17.12 23.12
CA ALA A 146 -26.83 18.58 23.31
C ALA A 146 -27.68 19.24 22.21
N GLY A 147 -28.18 18.49 21.22
CA GLY A 147 -28.93 19.03 20.10
C GLY A 147 -28.10 19.85 19.10
N SER A 148 -26.78 19.93 19.29
CA SER A 148 -25.86 20.67 18.42
C SER A 148 -24.50 19.96 18.38
N SER A 149 -23.89 19.97 17.19
CA SER A 149 -22.53 19.46 17.00
C SER A 149 -21.47 20.57 16.86
N VAL A 150 -21.89 21.84 16.93
CA VAL A 150 -20.98 22.97 16.81
C VAL A 150 -20.30 23.21 18.16
N VAL A 151 -18.97 23.26 18.15
CA VAL A 151 -18.18 23.55 19.35
C VAL A 151 -18.27 25.05 19.64
N ASP A 152 -19.14 25.41 20.59
CA ASP A 152 -19.30 26.75 21.11
C ASP A 152 -19.08 26.77 22.65
N SER A 153 -19.01 27.96 23.22
CA SER A 153 -18.82 28.14 24.70
C SER A 153 -19.95 27.54 25.53
N THR A 154 -21.12 27.27 24.92
CA THR A 154 -22.31 26.71 25.61
C THR A 154 -22.40 25.20 25.50
N LEU A 155 -21.67 24.58 24.54
CA LEU A 155 -21.73 23.13 24.31
C LEU A 155 -21.28 22.34 25.53
N ALA A 156 -20.18 22.76 26.17
CA ALA A 156 -19.67 22.08 27.36
C ALA A 156 -20.69 22.10 28.50
N ALA A 157 -21.39 23.23 28.72
CA ALA A 157 -22.43 23.35 29.75
C ALA A 157 -23.66 22.46 29.42
N ARG A 158 -24.06 22.41 28.13
CA ARG A 158 -25.16 21.53 27.67
C ARG A 158 -24.80 20.06 27.84
N LEU A 159 -23.57 19.66 27.51
CA LEU A 159 -23.09 18.29 27.70
C LEU A 159 -23.04 17.91 29.18
N ALA A 160 -22.66 18.82 30.06
CA ALA A 160 -22.67 18.59 31.50
C ALA A 160 -24.08 18.37 32.08
N SER A 161 -25.11 18.93 31.47
CA SER A 161 -26.52 18.73 31.84
C SER A 161 -27.17 17.50 31.14
N ALA A 162 -26.56 16.97 30.12
CA ALA A 162 -27.05 15.79 29.40
C ALA A 162 -26.86 14.53 30.23
N ARG A 163 -27.94 13.75 30.46
CA ARG A 163 -27.89 12.58 31.36
C ARG A 163 -27.42 11.29 30.66
N SER A 164 -27.94 11.02 29.49
CA SER A 164 -27.65 9.77 28.76
C SER A 164 -28.05 9.86 27.30
N ILE A 165 -27.46 9.01 26.47
CA ILE A 165 -27.85 8.80 25.09
C ILE A 165 -28.76 7.56 24.99
N SER A 166 -29.71 7.58 24.05
CA SER A 166 -30.54 6.41 23.75
C SER A 166 -29.71 5.37 22.97
N GLU A 167 -30.14 4.11 23.03
CA GLU A 167 -29.52 3.04 22.24
C GLU A 167 -29.54 3.36 20.73
N THR A 168 -30.64 3.91 20.23
CA THR A 168 -30.75 4.37 18.83
C THR A 168 -29.72 5.47 18.51
N GLY A 169 -29.52 6.43 19.43
CA GLY A 169 -28.51 7.47 19.26
C GLY A 169 -27.08 6.90 19.26
N MET A 170 -26.81 5.90 20.12
CA MET A 170 -25.50 5.24 20.14
C MET A 170 -25.24 4.45 18.85
N ASN A 171 -26.28 3.83 18.29
CA ASN A 171 -26.15 3.17 16.97
C ASN A 171 -25.87 4.18 15.85
N SER A 172 -26.45 5.39 15.90
CA SER A 172 -26.11 6.47 14.94
C SER A 172 -24.64 6.89 15.08
N VAL A 173 -24.11 6.99 16.30
CA VAL A 173 -22.68 7.29 16.56
C VAL A 173 -21.79 6.20 15.95
N ARG A 174 -22.09 4.91 16.16
CA ARG A 174 -21.36 3.79 15.56
C ARG A 174 -21.36 3.87 14.04
N THR A 175 -22.54 4.07 13.44
CA THR A 175 -22.69 4.18 11.98
C THR A 175 -21.90 5.38 11.42
N ALA A 176 -21.86 6.50 12.13
CA ALA A 176 -21.05 7.66 11.72
C ALA A 176 -19.54 7.34 11.72
N MET A 177 -19.05 6.61 12.74
CA MET A 177 -17.65 6.17 12.79
C MET A 177 -17.33 5.12 11.72
N GLU A 178 -18.21 4.13 11.49
CA GLU A 178 -18.03 3.12 10.44
C GLU A 178 -17.97 3.76 9.05
N ARG A 179 -18.83 4.75 8.78
CA ARG A 179 -18.78 5.52 7.54
C ARG A 179 -17.43 6.27 7.41
N ALA A 180 -16.94 6.90 8.47
CA ALA A 180 -15.65 7.57 8.46
C ALA A 180 -14.49 6.57 8.23
N VAL A 181 -14.55 5.36 8.80
CA VAL A 181 -13.59 4.27 8.50
C VAL A 181 -13.60 3.94 7.02
N GLY A 182 -14.79 3.77 6.42
CA GLY A 182 -14.92 3.48 5.00
C GLY A 182 -14.34 4.58 4.10
N GLU A 183 -14.61 5.85 4.42
CA GLU A 183 -14.09 7.01 3.69
C GLU A 183 -12.56 7.10 3.76
N GLU A 184 -11.98 6.89 4.94
CA GLU A 184 -10.51 6.88 5.11
C GLU A 184 -9.86 5.66 4.43
N SER A 185 -10.50 4.49 4.46
CA SER A 185 -10.03 3.30 3.74
C SER A 185 -9.97 3.54 2.23
N LEU A 186 -11.01 4.13 1.64
CA LEU A 186 -11.05 4.50 0.22
C LEU A 186 -9.94 5.50 -0.15
N LYS A 187 -9.63 6.47 0.73
CA LYS A 187 -8.50 7.40 0.51
C LYS A 187 -7.15 6.67 0.50
N LEU A 188 -6.95 5.72 1.39
CA LEU A 188 -5.73 4.92 1.43
C LEU A 188 -5.59 4.01 0.22
N GLU A 189 -6.67 3.39 -0.25
CA GLU A 189 -6.70 2.49 -1.39
C GLU A 189 -6.67 3.20 -2.75
N SER A 190 -6.93 4.50 -2.79
CA SER A 190 -6.91 5.28 -4.02
C SER A 190 -5.60 5.09 -4.79
N ASN A 191 -5.68 5.07 -6.13
CA ASN A 191 -4.55 4.89 -7.04
C ASN A 191 -3.82 3.53 -7.00
N LEU A 192 -4.14 2.60 -6.08
CA LEU A 192 -3.57 1.25 -6.10
C LEU A 192 -3.97 0.47 -7.34
N ILE A 193 -5.16 0.72 -7.87
CA ILE A 193 -5.65 0.08 -9.11
C ILE A 193 -4.71 0.34 -10.29
N LEU A 194 -4.12 1.54 -10.36
CA LEU A 194 -3.19 1.91 -11.43
C LEU A 194 -1.90 1.09 -11.32
N LEU A 195 -1.42 0.89 -10.09
CA LEU A 195 -0.24 0.06 -9.85
C LEU A 195 -0.52 -1.41 -10.15
N ALA A 196 -1.69 -1.93 -9.75
CA ALA A 196 -2.14 -3.29 -10.09
C ALA A 196 -2.22 -3.51 -11.61
N THR A 197 -2.72 -2.50 -12.35
CA THR A 197 -2.77 -2.54 -13.81
C THR A 197 -1.38 -2.57 -14.45
N ALA A 198 -0.43 -1.80 -13.91
CA ALA A 198 0.96 -1.84 -14.39
C ALA A 198 1.63 -3.19 -14.13
N VAL A 199 1.40 -3.79 -12.95
CA VAL A 199 1.93 -5.13 -12.59
C VAL A 199 1.47 -6.20 -13.56
N SER A 200 0.17 -6.21 -13.89
CA SER A 200 -0.39 -7.20 -14.81
C SER A 200 -0.17 -6.85 -16.29
N GLY A 201 -0.26 -5.57 -16.65
CA GLY A 201 -0.19 -5.12 -18.03
C GLY A 201 1.22 -5.11 -18.63
N ALA A 202 2.25 -4.78 -17.85
CA ALA A 202 3.61 -4.67 -18.36
C ALA A 202 4.15 -5.98 -18.99
N PRO A 203 3.95 -7.17 -18.39
CA PRO A 203 4.37 -8.42 -19.04
C PRO A 203 3.62 -8.70 -20.35
N PHE A 204 2.33 -8.39 -20.41
CA PHE A 204 1.54 -8.58 -21.64
C PHE A 204 1.98 -7.63 -22.75
N LEU A 205 2.33 -6.38 -22.41
CA LEU A 205 2.92 -5.46 -23.39
C LEU A 205 4.28 -5.98 -23.89
N GLY A 206 5.11 -6.53 -23.00
CA GLY A 206 6.35 -7.17 -23.39
C GLY A 206 6.13 -8.35 -24.33
N LEU A 207 5.17 -9.22 -24.03
CA LEU A 207 4.78 -10.35 -24.88
C LEU A 207 4.23 -9.88 -26.23
N LEU A 208 3.40 -8.83 -26.26
CA LEU A 208 2.93 -8.23 -27.50
C LEU A 208 4.10 -7.80 -28.40
N GLY A 209 5.12 -7.17 -27.80
CA GLY A 209 6.33 -6.78 -28.54
C GLY A 209 7.08 -7.96 -29.12
N THR A 210 7.18 -9.10 -28.41
CA THR A 210 7.82 -10.30 -28.99
C THR A 210 7.01 -10.91 -30.12
N VAL A 211 5.70 -11.05 -29.96
CA VAL A 211 4.84 -11.61 -30.98
C VAL A 211 4.92 -10.75 -32.25
N TRP A 212 4.83 -9.44 -32.12
CA TRP A 212 4.93 -8.53 -33.25
C TRP A 212 6.28 -8.60 -33.94
N GLY A 213 7.39 -8.51 -33.21
CA GLY A 213 8.74 -8.49 -33.80
C GLY A 213 9.12 -9.83 -34.45
N VAL A 214 8.65 -10.98 -33.88
CA VAL A 214 8.85 -12.28 -34.50
C VAL A 214 8.02 -12.39 -35.79
N MET A 215 6.77 -11.96 -35.79
CA MET A 215 5.91 -11.91 -36.96
C MET A 215 6.55 -11.10 -38.11
N ASP A 216 7.10 -9.94 -37.76
CA ASP A 216 7.74 -9.06 -38.74
C ASP A 216 9.03 -9.66 -39.32
N ALA A 217 9.86 -10.29 -38.46
CA ALA A 217 11.05 -11.02 -38.91
C ALA A 217 10.73 -12.14 -39.90
N PHE A 218 9.64 -12.89 -39.69
CA PHE A 218 9.18 -13.92 -40.64
C PHE A 218 8.59 -13.34 -41.93
N SER A 219 7.88 -12.22 -41.82
CA SER A 219 7.35 -11.51 -43.00
C SER A 219 8.48 -11.03 -43.92
N GLY A 220 9.57 -10.53 -43.34
CA GLY A 220 10.76 -10.11 -44.06
C GLY A 220 11.41 -11.26 -44.85
N ILE A 221 11.47 -12.48 -44.28
CA ILE A 221 11.97 -13.68 -44.99
C ILE A 221 11.07 -14.07 -46.15
N ALA A 222 9.75 -14.08 -45.95
CA ALA A 222 8.79 -14.41 -46.98
C ALA A 222 8.92 -13.48 -48.19
N MET A 223 9.20 -12.19 -47.95
CA MET A 223 9.40 -11.21 -49.02
C MET A 223 10.76 -11.33 -49.69
N ALA A 224 11.81 -11.70 -48.96
CA ALA A 224 13.18 -11.86 -49.50
C ALA A 224 13.37 -13.17 -50.26
N GLY A 225 12.48 -14.17 -50.15
CA GLY A 225 12.55 -15.46 -50.81
C GLY A 225 13.72 -16.36 -50.39
N GLN A 226 14.52 -15.95 -49.42
CA GLN A 226 15.67 -16.70 -48.90
C GLN A 226 15.65 -16.71 -47.35
N ALA A 227 15.65 -17.91 -46.78
CA ALA A 227 15.74 -18.09 -45.34
C ALA A 227 17.21 -17.99 -44.88
N SER A 228 17.58 -16.91 -44.25
CA SER A 228 18.91 -16.72 -43.64
C SER A 228 18.77 -16.44 -42.15
N LEU A 229 19.45 -17.22 -41.29
CA LEU A 229 19.52 -16.99 -39.86
C LEU A 229 20.13 -15.61 -39.54
N ALA A 230 21.09 -15.14 -40.34
CA ALA A 230 21.69 -13.83 -40.17
C ALA A 230 20.69 -12.70 -40.43
N ALA A 231 19.73 -12.86 -41.29
CA ALA A 231 18.68 -11.87 -41.55
C ALA A 231 17.61 -11.85 -40.44
N MET A 232 17.36 -12.98 -39.78
CA MET A 232 16.34 -13.10 -38.69
C MET A 232 16.85 -12.62 -37.35
N ALA A 233 18.12 -12.85 -37.04
CA ALA A 233 18.68 -12.67 -35.72
C ALA A 233 18.46 -11.25 -35.13
N PRO A 234 18.59 -10.15 -35.90
CA PRO A 234 18.34 -8.80 -35.36
C PRO A 234 16.89 -8.59 -34.94
N GLY A 235 15.91 -8.97 -35.78
CA GLY A 235 14.49 -8.80 -35.48
C GLY A 235 14.03 -9.62 -34.27
N VAL A 236 14.44 -10.90 -34.20
CA VAL A 236 14.13 -11.76 -33.05
C VAL A 236 14.80 -11.26 -31.80
N SER A 237 16.06 -10.79 -31.83
CA SER A 237 16.74 -10.20 -30.67
C SER A 237 16.02 -8.94 -30.19
N GLY A 238 15.63 -8.05 -31.09
CA GLY A 238 14.84 -6.85 -30.79
C GLY A 238 13.46 -7.17 -30.21
N ALA A 239 12.83 -8.26 -30.67
CA ALA A 239 11.58 -8.72 -30.10
C ALA A 239 11.75 -9.19 -28.65
N LEU A 240 12.72 -10.05 -28.37
CA LEU A 240 12.94 -10.64 -27.03
C LEU A 240 13.22 -9.58 -25.96
N ILE A 241 13.90 -8.49 -26.30
CA ILE A 241 14.18 -7.43 -25.30
C ILE A 241 12.91 -6.76 -24.77
N THR A 242 11.84 -6.69 -25.56
CA THR A 242 10.58 -6.08 -25.10
C THR A 242 9.97 -6.86 -23.93
N THR A 243 10.05 -8.21 -23.95
CA THR A 243 9.59 -9.04 -22.84
C THR A 243 10.48 -8.90 -21.60
N VAL A 244 11.80 -8.85 -21.80
CA VAL A 244 12.74 -8.63 -20.67
C VAL A 244 12.44 -7.30 -19.99
N VAL A 245 12.26 -6.22 -20.77
CA VAL A 245 11.92 -4.91 -20.21
C VAL A 245 10.55 -4.93 -19.54
N GLY A 246 9.54 -5.60 -20.14
CA GLY A 246 8.21 -5.77 -19.53
C GLY A 246 8.29 -6.41 -18.15
N LEU A 247 9.09 -7.47 -17.99
CA LEU A 247 9.31 -8.14 -16.71
C LEU A 247 10.11 -7.27 -15.73
N LEU A 248 11.12 -6.53 -16.19
CA LEU A 248 11.89 -5.60 -15.36
C LEU A 248 11.02 -4.46 -14.80
N VAL A 249 9.99 -4.04 -15.50
CA VAL A 249 9.01 -3.07 -15.01
C VAL A 249 8.02 -3.71 -14.05
N ALA A 250 7.49 -4.90 -14.40
CA ALA A 250 6.44 -5.56 -13.62
C ALA A 250 6.92 -6.05 -12.26
N ILE A 251 8.13 -6.62 -12.17
CA ILE A 251 8.61 -7.27 -10.94
C ILE A 251 8.75 -6.27 -9.78
N PRO A 252 9.44 -5.11 -9.92
CA PRO A 252 9.51 -4.12 -8.85
C PRO A 252 8.14 -3.53 -8.50
N ALA A 253 7.28 -3.28 -9.52
CA ALA A 253 5.93 -2.79 -9.31
C ALA A 253 5.09 -3.77 -8.48
N MET A 254 5.22 -5.09 -8.73
CA MET A 254 4.55 -6.15 -7.98
C MET A 254 4.97 -6.17 -6.51
N PHE A 255 6.28 -6.07 -6.22
CA PHE A 255 6.75 -5.99 -4.83
C PHE A 255 6.21 -4.75 -4.14
N GLY A 256 6.26 -3.58 -4.80
CA GLY A 256 5.71 -2.34 -4.28
C GLY A 256 4.21 -2.44 -4.00
N TYR A 257 3.44 -2.98 -4.94
CA TYR A 257 2.00 -3.22 -4.80
C TYR A 257 1.67 -4.11 -3.60
N ASN A 258 2.32 -5.27 -3.48
CA ASN A 258 2.08 -6.21 -2.40
C ASN A 258 2.42 -5.61 -1.03
N PHE A 259 3.52 -4.88 -0.93
CA PHE A 259 3.91 -4.17 0.29
C PHE A 259 2.88 -3.11 0.69
N LEU A 260 2.47 -2.26 -0.25
CA LEU A 260 1.48 -1.20 0.00
C LEU A 260 0.12 -1.77 0.39
N THR A 261 -0.37 -2.78 -0.34
CA THR A 261 -1.65 -3.43 -0.05
C THR A 261 -1.67 -4.04 1.34
N THR A 262 -0.60 -4.75 1.73
CA THR A 262 -0.49 -5.35 3.07
C THR A 262 -0.46 -4.27 4.16
N SER A 263 0.27 -3.19 3.92
CA SER A 263 0.37 -2.09 4.87
C SER A 263 -0.96 -1.34 5.03
N ILE A 264 -1.67 -1.07 3.93
CA ILE A 264 -2.99 -0.43 3.94
C ILE A 264 -4.00 -1.33 4.66
N ARG A 265 -4.01 -2.63 4.40
CA ARG A 265 -4.87 -3.59 5.11
C ARG A 265 -4.63 -3.54 6.62
N SER A 266 -3.38 -3.47 7.06
CA SER A 266 -3.05 -3.31 8.48
C SER A 266 -3.59 -2.01 9.06
N GLN A 267 -3.55 -0.90 8.32
CA GLN A 267 -4.13 0.37 8.76
C GLN A 267 -5.65 0.30 8.83
N ASN A 268 -6.32 -0.35 7.87
CA ASN A 268 -7.77 -0.53 7.89
C ASN A 268 -8.22 -1.27 9.15
N ILE A 269 -7.56 -2.38 9.50
CA ILE A 269 -7.84 -3.12 10.75
C ILE A 269 -7.61 -2.24 12.00
N GLN A 270 -6.56 -1.42 11.99
CA GLN A 270 -6.31 -0.50 13.12
C GLN A 270 -7.40 0.58 13.24
N MET A 271 -7.93 1.10 12.14
CA MET A 271 -9.03 2.04 12.12
C MET A 271 -10.33 1.42 12.64
N GLU A 272 -10.66 0.20 12.20
CA GLU A 272 -11.82 -0.56 12.68
C GLU A 272 -11.73 -0.84 14.19
N ASN A 273 -10.57 -1.32 14.67
CA ASN A 273 -10.35 -1.56 16.08
C ASN A 273 -10.45 -0.27 16.90
N PHE A 274 -9.93 0.84 16.39
CA PHE A 274 -10.04 2.13 17.05
C PHE A 274 -11.48 2.64 17.10
N ALA A 275 -12.25 2.48 16.03
CA ALA A 275 -13.67 2.83 16.01
C ALA A 275 -14.46 2.04 17.07
N ALA A 276 -14.19 0.74 17.19
CA ALA A 276 -14.79 -0.11 18.22
C ALA A 276 -14.37 0.30 19.63
N GLU A 277 -13.08 0.61 19.86
CA GLU A 277 -12.55 1.13 21.15
C GLU A 277 -13.26 2.44 21.52
N CYS A 278 -13.36 3.37 20.59
CA CYS A 278 -14.01 4.66 20.78
C CYS A 278 -15.51 4.51 21.08
N ALA A 279 -16.20 3.66 20.33
CA ALA A 279 -17.63 3.36 20.57
C ALA A 279 -17.85 2.78 21.97
N ALA A 280 -17.02 1.84 22.42
CA ALA A 280 -17.13 1.25 23.75
C ALA A 280 -16.89 2.29 24.87
N VAL A 281 -15.94 3.19 24.67
CA VAL A 281 -15.67 4.28 25.63
C VAL A 281 -16.86 5.22 25.73
N PHE A 282 -17.45 5.62 24.60
CA PHE A 282 -18.65 6.46 24.56
C PHE A 282 -19.86 5.77 25.21
N GLU A 283 -20.09 4.50 24.88
CA GLU A 283 -21.18 3.71 25.45
C GLU A 283 -21.03 3.59 26.98
N HIS A 284 -19.86 3.23 27.47
CA HIS A 284 -19.63 3.10 28.90
C HIS A 284 -19.83 4.41 29.68
N ARG A 285 -19.55 5.56 29.05
CA ARG A 285 -19.64 6.88 29.71
C ARG A 285 -21.04 7.48 29.63
N PHE A 286 -21.76 7.29 28.51
CA PHE A 286 -22.97 8.05 28.20
C PHE A 286 -24.25 7.19 28.13
N THR A 287 -24.15 5.84 28.21
CA THR A 287 -25.33 4.99 28.28
C THR A 287 -25.74 4.76 29.75
N PRO A 288 -27.06 4.78 30.06
CA PRO A 288 -27.50 4.53 31.43
C PRO A 288 -27.12 3.10 31.83
N ARG A 289 -26.53 2.93 33.00
CA ARG A 289 -26.31 1.60 33.58
C ARG A 289 -27.70 1.07 33.97
N SER A 290 -28.15 -0.02 33.32
CA SER A 290 -29.36 -0.78 33.67
C SER A 290 -29.21 -1.40 35.04
#